data_5ef2aacd3df0279a8b64e8c1af145ca7
#
_entry.id   5ef2aacd3df0279a8b64e8c1af145ca7
#
_cell.length_a   1.000
_cell.length_b   1.000
_cell.length_c   1.000
_cell.angle_alpha   90.00
_cell.angle_beta   90.00
_cell.angle_gamma   90.00
#
_symmetry.space_group_name_H-M   'P 1'
#
loop_
_entity.id
_entity.type
_entity.pdbx_description
1 polymer ?
#
loop_
_entity_poly.entity_id
_entity_poly.type
_entity_poly.pdbx_seq_one_letter_code
_entity_poly.pdbx_strand_id
1 'polypeptide(L)'
;MKLQGKPRNAVVTGASSGIGQAIVTRLLGDGWRVTGLCRSVDADVIPGLFIVPVDLTDFDRLGAIVQELEPADALIHAAGFMRTAPLGELSMNEGAQMWRVHVDAAALLADRLAPNMPHGGRIVLVGSRTANGAPTRSQYAATKAALVGMARSWAAELAPRGITVNVIAPGATDTPFLRDPGRAKTPPRMPPMGRFISPDEVAALAAFLLSDGARSITGQQIVMCGGASL
;
A
#
# COMPACT_ATOMS: atom_id res chain seq x y z
N MET A 1 -2.53 6.78 -34.46
CA MET A 1 -1.37 7.26 -33.69
C MET A 1 -1.94 7.97 -32.46
N LYS A 2 -2.03 7.28 -31.30
CA LYS A 2 -2.46 7.94 -30.04
C LYS A 2 -1.37 8.94 -29.69
N LEU A 3 -1.73 10.23 -29.53
CA LEU A 3 -0.86 11.22 -28.91
C LEU A 3 -0.38 10.63 -27.59
N GLN A 4 0.91 10.33 -27.46
CA GLN A 4 1.50 9.89 -26.20
C GLN A 4 1.46 11.09 -25.26
N GLY A 5 0.45 11.13 -24.39
CA GLY A 5 0.43 12.07 -23.27
C GLY A 5 1.65 11.86 -22.38
N LYS A 6 2.01 12.86 -21.56
CA LYS A 6 3.07 12.71 -20.54
C LYS A 6 2.81 11.42 -19.72
N PRO A 7 3.85 10.58 -19.48
CA PRO A 7 3.69 9.40 -18.63
C PRO A 7 3.13 9.80 -17.26
N ARG A 8 2.20 9.02 -16.73
CA ARG A 8 1.66 9.22 -15.37
C ARG A 8 2.73 8.91 -14.32
N ASN A 9 2.73 9.64 -13.23
CA ASN A 9 3.65 9.47 -12.12
C ASN A 9 2.96 8.75 -10.95
N ALA A 10 3.60 7.72 -10.40
CA ALA A 10 3.14 7.03 -9.20
C ALA A 10 4.19 7.09 -8.08
N VAL A 11 3.74 7.34 -6.85
CA VAL A 11 4.56 7.18 -5.64
C VAL A 11 4.17 5.86 -4.97
N VAL A 12 5.13 4.97 -4.77
CA VAL A 12 4.91 3.63 -4.19
C VAL A 12 5.80 3.44 -2.97
N THR A 13 5.22 3.19 -1.80
CA THR A 13 5.98 2.81 -0.62
C THR A 13 6.16 1.29 -0.55
N GLY A 14 7.26 0.83 0.08
CA GLY A 14 7.58 -0.60 0.13
C GLY A 14 7.96 -1.17 -1.25
N ALA A 15 8.51 -0.34 -2.12
CA ALA A 15 8.79 -0.63 -3.52
C ALA A 15 9.82 -1.74 -3.76
N SER A 16 10.66 -2.05 -2.75
CA SER A 16 11.80 -2.96 -2.90
C SER A 16 11.46 -4.45 -2.75
N SER A 17 10.25 -4.81 -2.33
CA SER A 17 9.90 -6.22 -2.11
C SER A 17 8.40 -6.51 -2.16
N GLY A 18 8.06 -7.79 -2.34
CA GLY A 18 6.70 -8.31 -2.19
C GLY A 18 5.66 -7.59 -3.02
N ILE A 19 4.55 -7.19 -2.40
CA ILE A 19 3.42 -6.54 -3.08
C ILE A 19 3.85 -5.20 -3.71
N GLY A 20 4.63 -4.39 -2.99
CA GLY A 20 5.08 -3.10 -3.50
C GLY A 20 5.94 -3.24 -4.75
N GLN A 21 6.89 -4.18 -4.75
CA GLN A 21 7.72 -4.48 -5.91
C GLN A 21 6.89 -4.98 -7.12
N ALA A 22 5.94 -5.87 -6.88
CA ALA A 22 5.06 -6.36 -7.96
C ALA A 22 4.22 -5.23 -8.56
N ILE A 23 3.73 -4.29 -7.72
CA ILE A 23 3.02 -3.10 -8.20
C ILE A 23 3.95 -2.22 -9.03
N VAL A 24 5.18 -1.96 -8.57
CA VAL A 24 6.19 -1.21 -9.34
C VAL A 24 6.42 -1.83 -10.69
N THR A 25 6.72 -3.13 -10.74
CA THR A 25 6.94 -3.88 -11.99
C THR A 25 5.76 -3.75 -12.95
N ARG A 26 4.54 -3.90 -12.43
CA ARG A 26 3.33 -3.76 -13.21
C ARG A 26 3.15 -2.36 -13.78
N LEU A 27 3.33 -1.32 -12.96
CA LEU A 27 3.15 0.06 -13.39
C LEU A 27 4.18 0.49 -14.44
N LEU A 28 5.44 0.07 -14.28
CA LEU A 28 6.48 0.31 -15.30
C LEU A 28 6.11 -0.36 -16.63
N GLY A 29 5.61 -1.61 -16.59
CA GLY A 29 5.10 -2.32 -17.76
C GLY A 29 3.90 -1.63 -18.42
N ASP A 30 3.08 -0.93 -17.64
CA ASP A 30 1.93 -0.13 -18.12
C ASP A 30 2.35 1.31 -18.55
N GLY A 31 3.66 1.63 -18.58
CA GLY A 31 4.21 2.91 -19.06
C GLY A 31 4.17 4.05 -18.05
N TRP A 32 4.02 3.76 -16.75
CA TRP A 32 4.13 4.77 -15.70
C TRP A 32 5.59 5.08 -15.38
N ARG A 33 5.83 6.28 -14.84
CA ARG A 33 7.02 6.61 -14.06
C ARG A 33 6.73 6.32 -12.59
N VAL A 34 7.66 5.71 -11.89
CA VAL A 34 7.45 5.31 -10.50
C VAL A 34 8.55 5.88 -9.61
N THR A 35 8.15 6.60 -8.56
CA THR A 35 9.02 6.92 -7.43
C THR A 35 8.78 5.91 -6.33
N GLY A 36 9.77 5.05 -6.08
CA GLY A 36 9.72 4.02 -5.04
C GLY A 36 10.34 4.52 -3.75
N LEU A 37 9.57 4.56 -2.67
CA LEU A 37 10.04 4.90 -1.32
C LEU A 37 10.31 3.61 -0.54
N CYS A 38 11.58 3.35 -0.19
CA CYS A 38 11.99 2.17 0.57
C CYS A 38 13.31 2.41 1.30
N ARG A 39 13.68 1.50 2.22
CA ARG A 39 14.90 1.66 3.05
C ARG A 39 16.20 1.31 2.35
N SER A 40 16.18 0.41 1.39
CA SER A 40 17.35 -0.09 0.67
C SER A 40 17.32 0.28 -0.81
N VAL A 41 18.49 0.50 -1.37
CA VAL A 41 18.72 0.86 -2.78
C VAL A 41 19.46 -0.29 -3.47
N ASP A 42 18.93 -1.50 -3.40
CA ASP A 42 19.47 -2.63 -4.17
C ASP A 42 18.72 -2.76 -5.51
N ALA A 43 18.72 -1.69 -6.27
CA ALA A 43 18.01 -1.72 -7.55
C ALA A 43 18.98 -1.48 -8.70
N ASP A 44 18.99 -2.42 -9.64
CA ASP A 44 19.44 -2.13 -11.00
C ASP A 44 18.74 -0.90 -11.55
N VAL A 45 19.42 -0.15 -12.39
CA VAL A 45 18.82 1.02 -13.04
C VAL A 45 17.71 0.53 -13.97
N ILE A 46 16.46 0.68 -13.53
CA ILE A 46 15.28 0.32 -14.32
C ILE A 46 14.70 1.59 -14.95
N PRO A 47 14.54 1.66 -16.27
CA PRO A 47 13.96 2.83 -16.91
C PRO A 47 12.58 3.18 -16.35
N GLY A 48 12.41 4.44 -15.94
CA GLY A 48 11.15 4.92 -15.36
C GLY A 48 10.99 4.68 -13.86
N LEU A 49 11.94 3.98 -13.20
CA LEU A 49 11.96 3.78 -11.74
C LEU A 49 12.98 4.71 -11.09
N PHE A 50 12.55 5.47 -10.10
CA PHE A 50 13.37 6.33 -9.24
C PHE A 50 13.24 5.86 -7.80
N ILE A 51 14.27 5.22 -7.26
CA ILE A 51 14.28 4.78 -5.86
C ILE A 51 14.80 5.91 -4.98
N VAL A 52 14.03 6.26 -3.96
CA VAL A 52 14.40 7.24 -2.94
C VAL A 52 14.48 6.51 -1.59
N PRO A 53 15.70 6.37 -1.03
CA PRO A 53 15.89 5.70 0.25
C PRO A 53 15.37 6.57 1.39
N VAL A 54 14.42 6.00 2.14
CA VAL A 54 13.82 6.66 3.31
C VAL A 54 13.25 5.64 4.30
N ASP A 55 13.43 5.91 5.58
CA ASP A 55 12.64 5.27 6.63
C ASP A 55 11.31 6.02 6.75
N LEU A 56 10.20 5.33 6.55
CA LEU A 56 8.86 5.93 6.61
C LEU A 56 8.47 6.40 8.02
N THR A 57 9.26 6.06 9.05
CA THR A 57 9.06 6.55 10.43
C THR A 57 9.82 7.85 10.71
N ASP A 58 10.71 8.27 9.83
CA ASP A 58 11.36 9.59 9.84
C ASP A 58 10.48 10.58 9.09
N PHE A 59 9.49 11.17 9.79
CA PHE A 59 8.47 12.02 9.19
C PHE A 59 9.03 13.35 8.67
N ASP A 60 10.09 13.87 9.28
CA ASP A 60 10.75 15.11 8.82
C ASP A 60 11.42 14.85 7.47
N ARG A 61 12.20 13.76 7.38
CA ARG A 61 12.85 13.36 6.14
C ARG A 61 11.84 12.99 5.05
N LEU A 62 10.80 12.23 5.41
CA LEU A 62 9.73 11.85 4.49
C LEU A 62 9.00 13.08 3.95
N GLY A 63 8.66 14.03 4.83
CA GLY A 63 8.00 15.27 4.46
C GLY A 63 8.84 16.12 3.51
N ALA A 64 10.15 16.26 3.77
CA ALA A 64 11.08 16.98 2.90
C ALA A 64 11.16 16.33 1.50
N ILE A 65 11.31 15.00 1.44
CA ILE A 65 11.34 14.26 0.17
C ILE A 65 10.08 14.52 -0.64
N VAL A 66 8.90 14.41 -0.02
CA VAL A 66 7.62 14.53 -0.74
C VAL A 66 7.42 15.93 -1.31
N GLN A 67 7.94 16.98 -0.67
CA GLN A 67 7.88 18.36 -1.17
C GLN A 67 8.69 18.57 -2.47
N GLU A 68 9.71 17.75 -2.68
CA GLU A 68 10.58 17.84 -3.88
C GLU A 68 10.07 16.97 -5.04
N LEU A 69 9.05 16.12 -4.82
CA LEU A 69 8.52 15.24 -5.86
C LEU A 69 7.68 16.03 -6.87
N GLU A 70 7.75 15.62 -8.14
CA GLU A 70 6.77 16.05 -9.14
C GLU A 70 5.35 15.64 -8.70
N PRO A 71 4.30 16.38 -9.13
CA PRO A 71 2.92 15.99 -8.87
C PRO A 71 2.66 14.54 -9.25
N ALA A 72 2.09 13.79 -8.34
CA ALA A 72 1.80 12.38 -8.52
C ALA A 72 0.36 12.18 -9.01
N ASP A 73 0.18 11.35 -10.05
CA ASP A 73 -1.14 10.89 -10.49
C ASP A 73 -1.69 9.78 -9.58
N ALA A 74 -0.78 9.07 -8.88
CA ALA A 74 -1.16 8.02 -7.95
C ALA A 74 -0.24 7.94 -6.73
N LEU A 75 -0.85 7.60 -5.57
CA LEU A 75 -0.16 7.17 -4.35
C LEU A 75 -0.55 5.73 -4.05
N ILE A 76 0.45 4.85 -3.89
CA ILE A 76 0.24 3.48 -3.45
C ILE A 76 1.04 3.24 -2.17
N HIS A 77 0.33 3.08 -1.05
CA HIS A 77 0.97 2.78 0.23
C HIS A 77 0.97 1.27 0.47
N ALA A 78 2.09 0.60 0.11
CA ALA A 78 2.24 -0.85 0.24
C ALA A 78 3.24 -1.27 1.34
N ALA A 79 3.95 -0.32 1.94
CA ALA A 79 4.87 -0.60 3.03
C ALA A 79 4.14 -1.12 4.27
N GLY A 80 4.76 -2.07 4.94
CA GLY A 80 4.23 -2.59 6.19
C GLY A 80 4.96 -3.84 6.67
N PHE A 81 4.75 -4.15 7.94
CA PHE A 81 5.24 -5.37 8.59
C PHE A 81 4.24 -5.82 9.65
N MET A 82 4.40 -7.02 10.18
CA MET A 82 3.53 -7.55 11.23
C MET A 82 4.34 -8.04 12.42
N ARG A 83 3.89 -7.68 13.60
CA ARG A 83 4.26 -8.32 14.86
C ARG A 83 3.02 -8.90 15.48
N THR A 84 3.18 -10.03 16.14
CA THR A 84 2.05 -10.81 16.68
C THR A 84 2.30 -11.18 18.12
N ALA A 85 1.30 -10.94 18.98
CA ALA A 85 1.31 -11.36 20.38
C ALA A 85 -0.13 -11.57 20.88
N PRO A 86 -0.38 -12.53 21.77
CA PRO A 86 -1.66 -12.66 22.47
C PRO A 86 -1.85 -11.52 23.46
N LEU A 87 -3.09 -11.33 23.94
CA LEU A 87 -3.35 -10.46 25.08
C LEU A 87 -2.55 -10.93 26.29
N GLY A 88 -1.97 -9.99 27.02
CA GLY A 88 -1.04 -10.23 28.14
C GLY A 88 0.44 -10.20 27.73
N GLU A 89 0.76 -10.35 26.43
CA GLU A 89 2.14 -10.30 25.91
C GLU A 89 2.36 -9.18 24.89
N LEU A 90 1.45 -8.20 24.80
CA LEU A 90 1.54 -7.14 23.79
C LEU A 90 2.75 -6.23 24.04
N SER A 91 3.54 -6.03 23.00
CA SER A 91 4.58 -4.99 22.98
C SER A 91 4.00 -3.66 22.49
N MET A 92 3.91 -2.69 23.39
CA MET A 92 3.43 -1.35 23.02
C MET A 92 4.37 -0.67 22.02
N ASN A 93 5.67 -0.92 22.13
CA ASN A 93 6.65 -0.38 21.18
C ASN A 93 6.46 -0.95 19.77
N GLU A 94 6.30 -2.27 19.63
CA GLU A 94 6.03 -2.89 18.31
C GLU A 94 4.70 -2.42 17.72
N GLY A 95 3.68 -2.25 18.57
CA GLY A 95 2.40 -1.68 18.16
C GLY A 95 2.54 -0.26 17.63
N ALA A 96 3.28 0.59 18.34
CA ALA A 96 3.57 1.96 17.92
C ALA A 96 4.37 2.01 16.61
N GLN A 97 5.37 1.14 16.45
CA GLN A 97 6.14 1.05 15.20
C GLN A 97 5.26 0.65 14.00
N MET A 98 4.37 -0.34 14.17
CA MET A 98 3.41 -0.70 13.13
C MET A 98 2.48 0.47 12.80
N TRP A 99 2.02 1.22 13.81
CA TRP A 99 1.17 2.38 13.61
C TRP A 99 1.87 3.45 12.79
N ARG A 100 3.10 3.82 13.17
CA ARG A 100 3.90 4.81 12.44
C ARG A 100 4.08 4.47 10.97
N VAL A 101 4.40 3.21 10.65
CA VAL A 101 4.63 2.78 9.25
C VAL A 101 3.32 2.68 8.47
N HIS A 102 2.25 2.12 9.07
CA HIS A 102 1.02 1.83 8.34
C HIS A 102 0.08 3.02 8.24
N VAL A 103 -0.02 3.79 9.33
CA VAL A 103 -1.06 4.83 9.50
C VAL A 103 -0.46 6.22 9.32
N ASP A 104 0.52 6.58 10.17
CA ASP A 104 1.04 7.95 10.17
C ASP A 104 1.77 8.28 8.86
N ALA A 105 2.58 7.34 8.34
CA ALA A 105 3.25 7.53 7.06
C ALA A 105 2.25 7.64 5.89
N ALA A 106 1.18 6.82 5.89
CA ALA A 106 0.12 6.93 4.88
C ALA A 106 -0.58 8.29 4.96
N ALA A 107 -0.87 8.76 6.19
CA ALA A 107 -1.51 10.06 6.42
C ALA A 107 -0.62 11.20 5.91
N LEU A 108 0.65 11.22 6.30
CA LEU A 108 1.59 12.24 5.87
C LEU A 108 1.76 12.28 4.35
N LEU A 109 1.89 11.12 3.72
CA LEU A 109 2.03 11.04 2.26
C LEU A 109 0.77 11.55 1.55
N ALA A 110 -0.41 11.15 2.00
CA ALA A 110 -1.67 11.60 1.41
C ALA A 110 -1.87 13.11 1.63
N ASP A 111 -1.61 13.62 2.85
CA ASP A 111 -1.71 15.04 3.19
C ASP A 111 -0.82 15.92 2.28
N ARG A 112 0.39 15.48 2.01
CA ARG A 112 1.36 16.23 1.19
C ARG A 112 1.13 16.10 -0.30
N LEU A 113 0.71 14.92 -0.79
CA LEU A 113 0.56 14.67 -2.23
C LEU A 113 -0.82 15.09 -2.76
N ALA A 114 -1.90 14.87 -2.00
CA ALA A 114 -3.26 15.11 -2.47
C ALA A 114 -3.54 16.55 -2.94
N PRO A 115 -3.04 17.62 -2.29
CA PRO A 115 -3.27 18.98 -2.76
C PRO A 115 -2.84 19.21 -4.21
N ASN A 116 -1.69 18.66 -4.61
CA ASN A 116 -1.09 18.82 -5.94
C ASN A 116 -1.41 17.67 -6.91
N MET A 117 -2.17 16.66 -6.46
CA MET A 117 -2.59 15.55 -7.30
C MET A 117 -3.55 16.07 -8.39
N PRO A 118 -3.39 15.68 -9.67
CA PRO A 118 -4.28 16.12 -10.72
C PRO A 118 -5.72 15.63 -10.53
N HIS A 119 -6.66 16.27 -11.21
CA HIS A 119 -8.04 15.78 -11.28
C HIS A 119 -8.06 14.33 -11.80
N GLY A 120 -8.81 13.47 -11.15
CA GLY A 120 -8.85 12.06 -11.50
C GLY A 120 -7.68 11.23 -10.97
N GLY A 121 -6.90 11.75 -10.01
CA GLY A 121 -5.83 11.02 -9.33
C GLY A 121 -6.33 9.79 -8.56
N ARG A 122 -5.41 8.98 -8.06
CA ARG A 122 -5.71 7.68 -7.43
C ARG A 122 -4.89 7.46 -6.16
N ILE A 123 -5.55 7.04 -5.08
CA ILE A 123 -4.87 6.60 -3.85
C ILE A 123 -5.27 5.16 -3.55
N VAL A 124 -4.29 4.28 -3.40
CA VAL A 124 -4.48 2.88 -3.05
C VAL A 124 -3.69 2.55 -1.80
N LEU A 125 -4.37 2.08 -0.77
CA LEU A 125 -3.75 1.62 0.47
C LEU A 125 -3.76 0.10 0.53
N VAL A 126 -2.61 -0.51 0.82
CA VAL A 126 -2.54 -1.96 1.03
C VAL A 126 -2.89 -2.27 2.48
N GLY A 127 -4.14 -2.64 2.67
CA GLY A 127 -4.72 -3.09 3.92
C GLY A 127 -4.40 -4.54 4.23
N SER A 128 -5.37 -5.23 4.85
CA SER A 128 -5.33 -6.66 5.10
C SER A 128 -6.75 -7.17 5.40
N ARG A 129 -7.06 -8.41 5.03
CA ARG A 129 -8.29 -9.07 5.51
C ARG A 129 -8.36 -9.15 7.05
N THR A 130 -7.21 -9.13 7.73
CA THR A 130 -7.11 -9.11 9.19
C THR A 130 -7.59 -7.80 9.82
N ALA A 131 -7.91 -6.77 9.05
CA ALA A 131 -8.56 -5.56 9.57
C ALA A 131 -9.85 -5.85 10.36
N ASN A 132 -10.53 -6.94 10.06
CA ASN A 132 -11.73 -7.39 10.77
C ASN A 132 -11.42 -8.18 12.07
N GLY A 133 -10.15 -8.24 12.45
CA GLY A 133 -9.68 -8.99 13.63
C GLY A 133 -9.16 -10.38 13.30
N ALA A 134 -8.16 -10.82 14.06
CA ALA A 134 -7.65 -12.17 14.07
C ALA A 134 -6.92 -12.43 15.41
N PRO A 135 -6.97 -13.64 15.96
CA PRO A 135 -6.24 -13.97 17.17
C PRO A 135 -4.76 -13.61 17.08
N THR A 136 -4.19 -13.11 18.16
CA THR A 136 -2.77 -12.71 18.30
C THR A 136 -2.31 -11.53 17.40
N ARG A 137 -3.22 -10.84 16.72
CA ARG A 137 -2.90 -9.78 15.74
C ARG A 137 -3.62 -8.47 16.02
N SER A 138 -4.05 -8.23 17.28
CA SER A 138 -4.90 -7.09 17.62
C SER A 138 -4.29 -5.74 17.22
N GLN A 139 -3.00 -5.51 17.53
CA GLN A 139 -2.32 -4.25 17.16
C GLN A 139 -2.19 -4.09 15.64
N TYR A 140 -1.81 -5.15 14.92
CA TYR A 140 -1.75 -5.13 13.45
C TYR A 140 -3.13 -4.92 12.84
N ALA A 141 -4.15 -5.64 13.32
CA ALA A 141 -5.53 -5.50 12.86
C ALA A 141 -6.03 -4.05 13.03
N ALA A 142 -5.73 -3.44 14.18
CA ALA A 142 -6.08 -2.05 14.47
C ALA A 142 -5.47 -1.08 13.44
N THR A 143 -4.17 -1.24 13.09
CA THR A 143 -3.54 -0.38 12.08
C THR A 143 -4.16 -0.57 10.70
N LYS A 144 -4.51 -1.80 10.33
CA LYS A 144 -5.12 -2.08 9.02
C LYS A 144 -6.61 -1.68 8.96
N ALA A 145 -7.31 -1.70 10.08
CA ALA A 145 -8.67 -1.15 10.19
C ALA A 145 -8.67 0.38 10.08
N ALA A 146 -7.67 1.05 10.68
CA ALA A 146 -7.51 2.51 10.55
C ALA A 146 -7.44 2.97 9.09
N LEU A 147 -6.73 2.22 8.23
CA LEU A 147 -6.65 2.54 6.79
C LEU A 147 -8.01 2.56 6.10
N VAL A 148 -8.96 1.74 6.54
CA VAL A 148 -10.32 1.72 5.98
C VAL A 148 -11.08 3.01 6.33
N GLY A 149 -11.00 3.44 7.59
CA GLY A 149 -11.58 4.71 8.04
C GLY A 149 -10.98 5.91 7.29
N MET A 150 -9.65 5.96 7.20
CA MET A 150 -8.93 7.01 6.48
C MET A 150 -9.33 7.04 5.00
N ALA A 151 -9.35 5.88 4.32
CA ALA A 151 -9.71 5.80 2.92
C ALA A 151 -11.13 6.32 2.65
N ARG A 152 -12.09 6.05 3.53
CA ARG A 152 -13.48 6.53 3.41
C ARG A 152 -13.58 8.05 3.59
N SER A 153 -12.87 8.61 4.57
CA SER A 153 -12.84 10.05 4.81
C SER A 153 -12.21 10.78 3.61
N TRP A 154 -11.02 10.36 3.20
CA TRP A 154 -10.34 10.97 2.06
C TRP A 154 -11.10 10.80 0.74
N ALA A 155 -11.79 9.66 0.54
CA ALA A 155 -12.65 9.45 -0.61
C ALA A 155 -13.76 10.48 -0.69
N ALA A 156 -14.41 10.80 0.43
CA ALA A 156 -15.46 11.81 0.49
C ALA A 156 -14.91 13.23 0.21
N GLU A 157 -13.77 13.57 0.80
CA GLU A 157 -13.12 14.88 0.63
C GLU A 157 -12.63 15.12 -0.81
N LEU A 158 -12.09 14.06 -1.44
CA LEU A 158 -11.43 14.15 -2.75
C LEU A 158 -12.36 13.84 -3.93
N ALA A 159 -13.57 13.33 -3.68
CA ALA A 159 -14.56 13.02 -4.72
C ALA A 159 -14.87 14.18 -5.66
N PRO A 160 -15.02 15.46 -5.20
CA PRO A 160 -15.26 16.59 -6.10
C PRO A 160 -14.14 16.82 -7.13
N ARG A 161 -12.93 16.32 -6.86
CA ARG A 161 -11.79 16.37 -7.77
C ARG A 161 -11.66 15.08 -8.61
N GLY A 162 -12.64 14.15 -8.54
CA GLY A 162 -12.59 12.86 -9.22
C GLY A 162 -11.46 11.95 -8.74
N ILE A 163 -10.82 12.25 -7.60
CA ILE A 163 -9.77 11.43 -7.01
C ILE A 163 -10.42 10.30 -6.24
N THR A 164 -9.99 9.06 -6.51
CA THR A 164 -10.50 7.89 -5.79
C THR A 164 -9.51 7.40 -4.75
N VAL A 165 -10.03 6.91 -3.62
CA VAL A 165 -9.24 6.34 -2.52
C VAL A 165 -9.81 4.98 -2.16
N ASN A 166 -9.00 3.91 -2.28
CA ASN A 166 -9.45 2.56 -2.01
C ASN A 166 -8.42 1.76 -1.22
N VAL A 167 -8.89 0.72 -0.54
CA VAL A 167 -8.06 -0.23 0.19
C VAL A 167 -8.11 -1.59 -0.51
N ILE A 168 -6.97 -2.13 -0.88
CA ILE A 168 -6.83 -3.55 -1.22
C ILE A 168 -6.52 -4.30 0.08
N ALA A 169 -7.32 -5.30 0.43
CA ALA A 169 -7.17 -6.07 1.66
C ALA A 169 -6.78 -7.53 1.36
N PRO A 170 -5.48 -7.81 1.13
CA PRO A 170 -5.03 -9.15 0.79
C PRO A 170 -5.16 -10.11 1.97
N GLY A 171 -5.27 -11.39 1.67
CA GLY A 171 -5.02 -12.50 2.57
C GLY A 171 -3.54 -12.87 2.61
N ALA A 172 -3.24 -14.16 2.84
CA ALA A 172 -1.87 -14.67 2.81
C ALA A 172 -1.31 -14.59 1.38
N THR A 173 -0.36 -13.70 1.18
CA THR A 173 0.28 -13.42 -0.13
C THR A 173 1.71 -13.95 -0.11
N ASP A 174 2.11 -14.68 -1.14
CA ASP A 174 3.45 -15.30 -1.24
C ASP A 174 4.54 -14.23 -1.45
N THR A 175 5.06 -13.73 -0.36
CA THR A 175 6.06 -12.68 -0.28
C THR A 175 7.06 -12.98 0.83
N PRO A 176 8.23 -12.33 0.88
CA PRO A 176 9.15 -12.44 2.03
C PRO A 176 8.46 -12.14 3.37
N PHE A 177 7.50 -11.22 3.39
CA PHE A 177 6.67 -10.92 4.57
C PHE A 177 5.96 -12.17 5.15
N LEU A 178 5.59 -13.14 4.31
CA LEU A 178 4.93 -14.36 4.78
C LEU A 178 5.86 -15.22 5.65
N ARG A 179 7.16 -15.10 5.43
CA ARG A 179 8.26 -15.84 6.10
C ARG A 179 8.99 -15.00 7.16
N ASP A 180 8.48 -13.80 7.49
CA ASP A 180 9.08 -12.91 8.49
C ASP A 180 9.14 -13.61 9.87
N PRO A 181 10.32 -13.69 10.53
CA PRO A 181 10.46 -14.29 11.85
C PRO A 181 9.56 -13.65 12.92
N GLY A 182 9.25 -12.38 12.81
CA GLY A 182 8.37 -11.65 13.73
C GLY A 182 6.92 -12.14 13.74
N ARG A 183 6.56 -13.07 12.85
CA ARG A 183 5.25 -13.76 12.81
C ARG A 183 5.34 -15.27 13.02
N ALA A 184 6.48 -15.80 13.47
CA ALA A 184 6.70 -17.24 13.61
C ALA A 184 5.64 -17.93 14.50
N LYS A 185 5.14 -17.26 15.54
CA LYS A 185 4.05 -17.77 16.41
C LYS A 185 2.69 -17.86 15.69
N THR A 186 2.54 -17.30 14.49
CA THR A 186 1.28 -17.26 13.72
C THR A 186 1.53 -17.63 12.26
N PRO A 187 1.84 -18.92 11.97
CA PRO A 187 2.11 -19.35 10.61
C PRO A 187 0.90 -19.08 9.70
N PRO A 188 1.14 -18.78 8.42
CA PRO A 188 0.07 -18.54 7.47
C PRO A 188 -0.75 -19.84 7.26
N ARG A 189 -2.08 -19.69 7.21
CA ARG A 189 -2.96 -20.78 6.81
C ARG A 189 -3.22 -20.73 5.32
N MET A 190 -3.20 -21.88 4.67
CA MET A 190 -3.56 -22.02 3.26
C MET A 190 -5.02 -21.57 3.07
N PRO A 191 -5.28 -20.64 2.12
CA PRO A 191 -6.64 -20.26 1.77
C PRO A 191 -7.46 -21.42 1.19
N PRO A 192 -8.81 -21.39 1.25
CA PRO A 192 -9.66 -22.42 0.64
C PRO A 192 -9.40 -22.68 -0.86
N MET A 193 -8.93 -21.69 -1.62
CA MET A 193 -8.53 -21.89 -3.02
C MET A 193 -7.25 -22.73 -3.21
N GLY A 194 -6.65 -23.26 -2.15
CA GLY A 194 -5.52 -24.19 -2.19
C GLY A 194 -4.17 -23.57 -2.53
N ARG A 195 -4.06 -22.25 -2.61
CA ARG A 195 -2.79 -21.54 -2.86
C ARG A 195 -2.75 -20.19 -2.16
N PHE A 196 -1.56 -19.69 -1.89
CA PHE A 196 -1.37 -18.30 -1.49
C PHE A 196 -1.67 -17.35 -2.67
N ILE A 197 -2.01 -16.11 -2.34
CA ILE A 197 -2.21 -15.06 -3.34
C ILE A 197 -0.85 -14.70 -3.94
N SER A 198 -0.77 -14.57 -5.26
CA SER A 198 0.42 -14.03 -5.91
C SER A 198 0.49 -12.51 -5.68
N PRO A 199 1.68 -11.94 -5.45
CA PRO A 199 1.88 -10.50 -5.49
C PRO A 199 1.38 -9.86 -6.79
N ASP A 200 1.49 -10.56 -7.91
CA ASP A 200 1.04 -10.09 -9.22
C ASP A 200 -0.49 -9.96 -9.31
N GLU A 201 -1.24 -10.81 -8.59
CA GLU A 201 -2.71 -10.66 -8.50
C GLU A 201 -3.07 -9.36 -7.77
N VAL A 202 -2.33 -9.02 -6.70
CA VAL A 202 -2.52 -7.77 -5.98
C VAL A 202 -2.13 -6.58 -6.86
N ALA A 203 -1.04 -6.69 -7.61
CA ALA A 203 -0.59 -5.67 -8.56
C ALA A 203 -1.61 -5.46 -9.69
N ALA A 204 -2.22 -6.52 -10.19
CA ALA A 204 -3.27 -6.45 -11.21
C ALA A 204 -4.51 -5.69 -10.70
N LEU A 205 -4.95 -5.96 -9.45
CA LEU A 205 -6.04 -5.22 -8.83
C LEU A 205 -5.66 -3.75 -8.59
N ALA A 206 -4.43 -3.48 -8.14
CA ALA A 206 -3.93 -2.11 -7.99
C ALA A 206 -3.97 -1.36 -9.33
N ALA A 207 -3.43 -1.95 -10.40
CA ALA A 207 -3.45 -1.36 -11.74
C ALA A 207 -4.90 -1.11 -12.24
N PHE A 208 -5.84 -2.01 -11.96
CA PHE A 208 -7.24 -1.79 -12.26
C PHE A 208 -7.80 -0.58 -11.51
N LEU A 209 -7.55 -0.47 -10.20
CA LEU A 209 -8.01 0.67 -9.39
C LEU A 209 -7.39 2.01 -9.83
N LEU A 210 -6.23 1.98 -10.45
CA LEU A 210 -5.57 3.16 -11.03
C LEU A 210 -6.09 3.50 -12.43
N SER A 211 -6.88 2.65 -13.06
CA SER A 211 -7.40 2.83 -14.41
C SER A 211 -8.69 3.65 -14.44
N ASP A 212 -9.07 4.09 -15.64
CA ASP A 212 -10.34 4.77 -15.88
C ASP A 212 -11.56 3.85 -15.66
N GLY A 213 -11.36 2.52 -15.79
CA GLY A 213 -12.40 1.54 -15.51
C GLY A 213 -12.89 1.53 -14.07
N ALA A 214 -12.03 2.03 -13.14
CA ALA A 214 -12.36 2.11 -11.71
C ALA A 214 -12.75 3.52 -11.24
N ARG A 215 -12.98 4.48 -12.14
CA ARG A 215 -13.23 5.89 -11.79
C ARG A 215 -14.42 6.14 -10.86
N SER A 216 -15.32 5.19 -10.74
CA SER A 216 -16.48 5.27 -9.84
C SER A 216 -16.35 4.39 -8.59
N ILE A 217 -15.18 3.77 -8.38
CA ILE A 217 -14.88 2.96 -7.20
C ILE A 217 -14.05 3.81 -6.25
N THR A 218 -14.65 4.24 -5.14
CA THR A 218 -13.97 5.05 -4.11
C THR A 218 -14.51 4.73 -2.73
N GLY A 219 -13.67 4.87 -1.70
CA GLY A 219 -13.99 4.55 -0.31
C GLY A 219 -14.18 3.05 -0.03
N GLN A 220 -13.76 2.17 -0.93
CA GLN A 220 -14.01 0.74 -0.84
C GLN A 220 -12.83 -0.01 -0.25
N GLN A 221 -13.15 -1.07 0.53
CA GLN A 221 -12.21 -2.11 0.90
C GLN A 221 -12.48 -3.35 0.05
N ILE A 222 -11.55 -3.71 -0.80
CA ILE A 222 -11.66 -4.88 -1.68
C ILE A 222 -10.83 -6.02 -1.09
N VAL A 223 -11.52 -7.05 -0.61
CA VAL A 223 -10.89 -8.22 0.02
C VAL A 223 -10.47 -9.23 -1.06
N MET A 224 -9.17 -9.55 -1.07
CA MET A 224 -8.56 -10.53 -1.97
C MET A 224 -7.90 -11.61 -1.12
N CYS A 225 -8.62 -12.68 -0.77
CA CYS A 225 -8.17 -13.61 0.28
C CYS A 225 -8.28 -15.09 -0.07
N GLY A 226 -8.64 -15.45 -1.32
CA GLY A 226 -8.78 -16.85 -1.72
C GLY A 226 -9.84 -17.63 -0.91
N GLY A 227 -10.90 -16.93 -0.46
CA GLY A 227 -11.98 -17.51 0.36
C GLY A 227 -11.70 -17.54 1.88
N ALA A 228 -10.51 -17.08 2.33
CA ALA A 228 -10.14 -17.17 3.74
C ALA A 228 -10.95 -16.27 4.70
N SER A 229 -11.87 -15.45 4.19
CA SER A 229 -12.79 -14.60 4.98
C SER A 229 -14.24 -15.07 4.95
N LEU A 230 -14.51 -16.19 4.30
CA LEU A 230 -15.83 -16.82 4.21
C LEU A 230 -16.06 -17.81 5.34
#